data_22beeabe296dbe99cc4da47378d81f9e
#
_entry.id   22beeabe296dbe99cc4da47378d81f9e
#
_cell.length_a   1.000
_cell.length_b   1.000
_cell.length_c   1.000
_cell.angle_alpha   90.00
_cell.angle_beta   90.00
_cell.angle_gamma   90.00
#
_symmetry.space_group_name_H-M   'P 1'
#
loop_
_entity.id
_entity.type
_entity.pdbx_description
1 polymer ?
#
loop_
_entity_poly.entity_id
_entity_poly.type
_entity_poly.pdbx_seq_one_letter_code
_entity_poly.pdbx_strand_id
1 'polypeptide(L)'
;PRSSVASLQNYTTDCLYLLAETFGFDCDIAGAYPGWSFAEESPIRDTFIASYRELFNADLKIEAIHAGLECGLFSDALPGLDAIAVGPTIRGCHTPDEYLPLDSFERFYSLLTDVLSRLAKH
;
A
#
# COMPACT_ATOMS: atom_id res chain seq x y z
N PRO A 1 3.32 7.32 14.42
CA PRO A 1 2.23 6.37 14.12
C PRO A 1 2.00 6.23 12.61
N ARG A 2 1.32 5.15 12.20
CA ARG A 2 0.86 4.90 10.84
C ARG A 2 -0.55 4.33 10.89
N SER A 3 -1.43 4.81 10.02
CA SER A 3 -2.78 4.27 9.86
C SER A 3 -3.23 4.43 8.41
N SER A 4 -4.01 3.49 7.91
CA SER A 4 -4.73 3.66 6.64
C SER A 4 -5.87 4.69 6.74
N VAL A 5 -6.29 5.03 7.96
CA VAL A 5 -7.35 6.00 8.24
C VAL A 5 -6.75 7.26 8.86
N ALA A 6 -6.85 8.38 8.15
CA ALA A 6 -6.23 9.65 8.56
C ALA A 6 -6.69 10.14 9.94
N SER A 7 -8.00 10.03 10.26
CA SER A 7 -8.53 10.44 11.57
C SER A 7 -7.95 9.64 12.72
N LEU A 8 -7.72 8.32 12.54
CA LEU A 8 -7.07 7.48 13.56
C LEU A 8 -5.60 7.82 13.71
N GLN A 9 -4.92 8.15 12.62
CA GLN A 9 -3.53 8.59 12.68
C GLN A 9 -3.40 9.90 13.46
N ASN A 10 -4.24 10.88 13.18
CA ASN A 10 -4.27 12.16 13.88
C ASN A 10 -4.58 11.96 15.36
N TYR A 11 -5.63 11.21 15.70
CA TYR A 11 -5.98 10.89 17.07
C TYR A 11 -4.82 10.26 17.86
N THR A 12 -4.13 9.27 17.24
CA THR A 12 -2.97 8.64 17.88
C THR A 12 -1.83 9.63 18.10
N THR A 13 -1.61 10.53 17.15
CA THR A 13 -0.60 11.59 17.26
C THR A 13 -0.91 12.54 18.39
N ASP A 14 -2.18 13.00 18.51
CA ASP A 14 -2.64 13.89 19.57
C ASP A 14 -2.48 13.22 20.94
N CYS A 15 -2.80 11.93 21.05
CA CYS A 15 -2.56 11.16 22.29
C CYS A 15 -1.08 11.11 22.67
N LEU A 16 -0.18 10.92 21.70
CA LEU A 16 1.26 10.91 21.95
C LEU A 16 1.79 12.27 22.42
N TYR A 17 1.30 13.35 21.83
CA TYR A 17 1.61 14.71 22.29
C TYR A 17 1.18 14.93 23.74
N LEU A 18 -0.07 14.59 24.06
CA LEU A 18 -0.60 14.75 25.42
C LEU A 18 0.20 13.94 26.44
N LEU A 19 0.60 12.72 26.09
CA LEU A 19 1.45 11.90 26.93
C LEU A 19 2.83 12.52 27.12
N ALA A 20 3.47 12.99 26.05
CA ALA A 20 4.77 13.64 26.13
C ALA A 20 4.71 14.86 27.04
N GLU A 21 3.71 15.74 26.86
CA GLU A 21 3.49 16.91 27.70
C GLU A 21 3.30 16.53 29.19
N THR A 22 2.48 15.50 29.44
CA THR A 22 2.19 15.03 30.81
C THR A 22 3.44 14.57 31.54
N PHE A 23 4.39 13.96 30.81
CA PHE A 23 5.66 13.47 31.39
C PHE A 23 6.85 14.45 31.23
N GLY A 24 6.61 15.63 30.67
CA GLY A 24 7.64 16.65 30.49
C GLY A 24 8.65 16.32 29.37
N PHE A 25 8.25 15.59 28.35
CA PHE A 25 9.06 15.31 27.17
C PHE A 25 8.72 16.27 26.03
N ASP A 26 9.72 16.66 25.27
CA ASP A 26 9.50 17.28 23.96
C ASP A 26 9.08 16.24 22.93
N CYS A 27 8.16 16.60 22.05
CA CYS A 27 7.64 15.72 21.01
C CYS A 27 7.60 16.43 19.66
N ASP A 28 8.33 15.88 18.69
CA ASP A 28 8.33 16.35 17.31
C ASP A 28 7.75 15.30 16.36
N ILE A 29 7.04 15.77 15.32
CA ILE A 29 6.56 14.92 14.23
C ILE A 29 7.44 15.10 13.01
N ALA A 30 8.01 14.00 12.51
CA ALA A 30 8.78 13.98 11.28
C ALA A 30 8.29 12.84 10.36
N GLY A 31 8.42 13.03 9.04
CA GLY A 31 8.11 11.99 8.06
C GLY A 31 6.65 11.54 8.10
N ALA A 32 5.71 12.49 8.21
CA ALA A 32 4.29 12.19 8.16
C ALA A 32 3.89 11.69 6.76
N TYR A 33 3.07 10.62 6.73
CA TYR A 33 2.44 10.11 5.53
C TYR A 33 0.92 10.18 5.68
N PRO A 34 0.17 10.60 4.65
CA PRO A 34 -1.29 10.59 4.69
C PRO A 34 -1.80 9.16 4.81
N GLY A 35 -2.99 9.01 5.39
CA GLY A 35 -3.69 7.75 5.42
C GLY A 35 -4.12 7.34 4.00
N TRP A 36 -4.02 6.04 3.69
CA TRP A 36 -4.50 5.49 2.44
C TRP A 36 -5.55 4.42 2.75
N SER A 37 -6.81 4.84 2.72
CA SER A 37 -7.94 3.97 3.03
C SER A 37 -8.19 2.94 1.93
N PHE A 38 -8.65 1.76 2.33
CA PHE A 38 -9.10 0.74 1.40
C PHE A 38 -10.31 1.25 0.62
N ALA A 39 -10.24 1.20 -0.72
CA ALA A 39 -11.37 1.53 -1.60
C ALA A 39 -12.29 0.31 -1.73
N GLU A 40 -13.58 0.47 -1.47
CA GLU A 40 -14.57 -0.61 -1.64
C GLU A 40 -14.66 -1.01 -3.11
N GLU A 41 -14.72 -0.04 -4.01
CA GLU A 41 -14.69 -0.22 -5.45
C GLU A 41 -13.35 0.21 -6.03
N SER A 42 -12.75 -0.62 -6.89
CA SER A 42 -11.47 -0.34 -7.54
C SER A 42 -11.35 -1.13 -8.84
N PRO A 43 -11.66 -0.51 -9.98
CA PRO A 43 -11.52 -1.14 -11.30
C PRO A 43 -10.13 -1.68 -11.60
N ILE A 44 -9.07 -0.98 -11.15
CA ILE A 44 -7.71 -1.48 -11.34
C ILE A 44 -7.48 -2.76 -10.53
N ARG A 45 -7.93 -2.82 -9.28
CA ARG A 45 -7.84 -4.03 -8.45
C ARG A 45 -8.58 -5.21 -9.09
N ASP A 46 -9.79 -4.97 -9.59
CA ASP A 46 -10.62 -6.00 -10.22
C ASP A 46 -9.94 -6.56 -11.48
N THR A 47 -9.28 -5.70 -12.26
CA THR A 47 -8.48 -6.12 -13.42
C THR A 47 -7.30 -7.00 -12.99
N PHE A 48 -6.60 -6.65 -11.90
CA PHE A 48 -5.52 -7.49 -11.34
C PHE A 48 -6.03 -8.85 -10.85
N ILE A 49 -7.18 -8.88 -10.17
CA ILE A 49 -7.80 -10.14 -9.69
C ILE A 49 -8.14 -11.05 -10.87
N ALA A 50 -8.79 -10.51 -11.91
CA ALA A 50 -9.16 -11.28 -13.08
C ALA A 50 -7.94 -11.83 -13.81
N SER A 51 -6.95 -10.98 -14.08
CA SER A 51 -5.69 -11.37 -14.72
C SER A 51 -4.94 -12.45 -13.93
N TYR A 52 -4.83 -12.26 -12.61
CA TYR A 52 -4.13 -13.22 -11.75
C TYR A 52 -4.78 -14.60 -11.77
N ARG A 53 -6.12 -14.62 -11.69
CA ARG A 53 -6.89 -15.89 -11.76
C ARG A 53 -6.71 -16.61 -13.09
N GLU A 54 -6.72 -15.87 -14.20
CA GLU A 54 -6.54 -16.45 -15.52
C GLU A 54 -5.13 -16.96 -15.76
N LEU A 55 -4.10 -16.21 -15.36
CA LEU A 55 -2.71 -16.58 -15.58
C LEU A 55 -2.23 -17.72 -14.67
N PHE A 56 -2.70 -17.75 -13.43
CA PHE A 56 -2.12 -18.62 -12.40
C PHE A 56 -3.11 -19.65 -11.83
N ASN A 57 -4.38 -19.61 -12.24
CA ASN A 57 -5.45 -20.44 -11.70
C ASN A 57 -5.50 -20.42 -10.17
N ALA A 58 -5.34 -19.22 -9.59
CA ALA A 58 -5.28 -18.98 -8.15
C ALA A 58 -5.94 -17.65 -7.81
N ASP A 59 -6.35 -17.48 -6.57
CA ASP A 59 -6.91 -16.22 -6.08
C ASP A 59 -5.80 -15.27 -5.65
N LEU A 60 -5.94 -14.00 -6.08
CA LEU A 60 -5.07 -12.92 -5.64
C LEU A 60 -5.45 -12.52 -4.20
N LYS A 61 -4.48 -12.52 -3.30
CA LYS A 61 -4.67 -12.06 -1.92
C LYS A 61 -4.74 -10.54 -1.90
N ILE A 62 -5.82 -9.99 -1.38
CA ILE A 62 -6.01 -8.55 -1.18
C ILE A 62 -5.87 -8.25 0.31
N GLU A 63 -5.06 -7.26 0.63
CA GLU A 63 -4.82 -6.83 2.00
C GLU A 63 -4.83 -5.31 2.11
N ALA A 64 -5.35 -4.81 3.22
CA ALA A 64 -5.14 -3.43 3.66
C ALA A 64 -4.16 -3.45 4.84
N ILE A 65 -3.15 -2.63 4.78
CA ILE A 65 -2.11 -2.56 5.82
C ILE A 65 -1.97 -1.15 6.38
N HIS A 66 -1.58 -1.04 7.63
CA HIS A 66 -1.26 0.24 8.28
C HIS A 66 0.23 0.57 8.06
N ALA A 67 0.57 0.96 6.83
CA ALA A 67 1.94 1.33 6.45
C ALA A 67 1.96 2.67 5.74
N GLY A 68 3.13 3.31 5.71
CA GLY A 68 3.38 4.48 4.86
C GLY A 68 3.75 3.99 3.46
N LEU A 69 2.88 4.19 2.50
CA LEU A 69 3.10 3.86 1.09
C LEU A 69 2.95 5.11 0.23
N GLU A 70 3.68 5.17 -0.87
CA GLU A 70 3.63 6.26 -1.84
C GLU A 70 2.23 6.45 -2.43
N CYS A 71 1.44 5.39 -2.52
CA CYS A 71 0.03 5.48 -2.93
C CYS A 71 -0.80 6.42 -2.04
N GLY A 72 -0.47 6.53 -0.76
CA GLY A 72 -1.10 7.50 0.14
C GLY A 72 -0.81 8.94 -0.28
N LEU A 73 0.43 9.25 -0.67
CA LEU A 73 0.81 10.57 -1.18
C LEU A 73 0.11 10.89 -2.50
N PHE A 74 0.03 9.92 -3.42
CA PHE A 74 -0.66 10.11 -4.69
C PHE A 74 -2.17 10.30 -4.51
N SER A 75 -2.80 9.53 -3.62
CA SER A 75 -4.24 9.64 -3.35
C SER A 75 -4.59 10.95 -2.66
N ASP A 76 -3.71 11.49 -1.82
CA ASP A 76 -3.87 12.79 -1.18
C ASP A 76 -3.75 13.94 -2.20
N ALA A 77 -2.77 13.85 -3.10
CA ALA A 77 -2.54 14.85 -4.15
C ALA A 77 -3.56 14.79 -5.29
N LEU A 78 -4.16 13.64 -5.55
CA LEU A 78 -5.08 13.37 -6.65
C LEU A 78 -6.37 12.72 -6.13
N PRO A 79 -7.32 13.48 -5.58
CA PRO A 79 -8.57 12.95 -5.07
C PRO A 79 -9.33 12.16 -6.15
N GLY A 80 -9.75 10.94 -5.80
CA GLY A 80 -10.44 10.03 -6.72
C GLY A 80 -9.50 9.12 -7.54
N LEU A 81 -8.20 9.20 -7.32
CA LEU A 81 -7.26 8.25 -7.92
C LEU A 81 -7.54 6.83 -7.43
N ASP A 82 -7.83 5.93 -8.37
CA ASP A 82 -7.85 4.50 -8.10
C ASP A 82 -6.41 3.96 -8.14
N ALA A 83 -5.92 3.52 -7.00
CA ALA A 83 -4.53 3.08 -6.84
C ALA A 83 -4.43 1.81 -6.01
N ILE A 84 -3.52 0.94 -6.40
CA ILE A 84 -3.13 -0.26 -5.66
C ILE A 84 -1.61 -0.37 -5.58
N ALA A 85 -1.10 -0.97 -4.51
CA ALA A 85 0.30 -1.32 -4.40
C ALA A 85 0.48 -2.80 -4.74
N VAL A 86 1.33 -3.08 -5.70
CA VAL A 86 1.62 -4.44 -6.17
C VAL A 86 3.11 -4.60 -6.44
N GLY A 87 3.61 -5.81 -6.33
CA GLY A 87 5.02 -6.09 -6.61
C GLY A 87 5.35 -7.57 -6.51
N PRO A 88 6.59 -7.96 -6.88
CA PRO A 88 7.08 -9.30 -6.63
C PRO A 88 7.24 -9.54 -5.13
N THR A 89 7.36 -10.81 -4.73
CA THR A 89 7.60 -11.18 -3.33
C THR A 89 9.00 -10.73 -2.92
N ILE A 90 9.08 -9.97 -1.82
CA ILE A 90 10.34 -9.64 -1.17
C ILE A 90 10.39 -10.37 0.16
N ARG A 91 11.56 -10.86 0.54
CA ARG A 91 11.82 -11.55 1.79
C ARG A 91 12.83 -10.77 2.62
N GLY A 92 12.66 -10.78 3.93
CA GLY A 92 13.56 -10.07 4.84
C GLY A 92 13.58 -8.55 4.66
N CYS A 93 12.46 -7.93 4.26
CA CYS A 93 12.38 -6.49 4.08
C CYS A 93 12.99 -5.71 5.25
N HIS A 94 13.79 -4.69 4.94
CA HIS A 94 14.45 -3.82 5.92
C HIS A 94 15.49 -4.52 6.79
N THR A 95 16.03 -5.65 6.34
CA THR A 95 17.14 -6.35 7.00
C THR A 95 18.31 -6.53 6.04
N PRO A 96 19.54 -6.84 6.56
CA PRO A 96 20.69 -7.16 5.71
C PRO A 96 20.49 -8.41 4.82
N ASP A 97 19.52 -9.25 5.17
CA ASP A 97 19.19 -10.49 4.45
C ASP A 97 18.03 -10.30 3.47
N GLU A 98 17.73 -9.06 3.08
CA GLU A 98 16.68 -8.77 2.12
C GLU A 98 17.02 -9.35 0.75
N TYR A 99 16.07 -10.09 0.17
CA TYR A 99 16.22 -10.65 -1.17
C TYR A 99 14.91 -10.76 -1.92
N LEU A 100 15.00 -10.82 -3.24
CA LEU A 100 13.89 -11.00 -4.16
C LEU A 100 14.06 -12.33 -4.91
N PRO A 101 13.13 -13.31 -4.72
CA PRO A 101 13.10 -14.53 -5.54
C PRO A 101 12.83 -14.20 -7.02
N LEU A 102 13.69 -14.66 -7.94
CA LEU A 102 13.59 -14.32 -9.36
C LEU A 102 12.31 -14.87 -10.03
N ASP A 103 11.85 -16.04 -9.60
CA ASP A 103 10.58 -16.63 -10.07
C ASP A 103 9.37 -15.73 -9.72
N SER A 104 9.42 -15.09 -8.56
CA SER A 104 8.41 -14.12 -8.14
C SER A 104 8.42 -12.89 -9.05
N PHE A 105 9.59 -12.42 -9.46
CA PHE A 105 9.72 -11.30 -10.39
C PHE A 105 9.14 -11.64 -11.77
N GLU A 106 9.46 -12.80 -12.32
CA GLU A 106 8.92 -13.25 -13.61
C GLU A 106 7.39 -13.37 -13.60
N ARG A 107 6.84 -13.92 -12.53
CA ARG A 107 5.39 -14.00 -12.33
C ARG A 107 4.75 -12.61 -12.27
N PHE A 108 5.34 -11.71 -11.50
CA PHE A 108 4.84 -10.34 -11.38
C PHE A 108 4.92 -9.59 -12.71
N TYR A 109 6.01 -9.73 -13.45
CA TYR A 109 6.17 -9.11 -14.77
C TYR A 109 5.12 -9.58 -15.76
N SER A 110 4.83 -10.88 -15.78
CA SER A 110 3.78 -11.46 -16.61
C SER A 110 2.39 -10.90 -16.26
N LEU A 111 2.07 -10.83 -14.97
CA LEU A 111 0.83 -10.24 -14.47
C LEU A 111 0.70 -8.76 -14.87
N LEU A 112 1.72 -7.97 -14.62
CA LEU A 112 1.73 -6.54 -14.93
C LEU A 112 1.52 -6.29 -16.42
N THR A 113 2.19 -7.06 -17.27
CA THR A 113 2.10 -6.95 -18.74
C THR A 113 0.68 -7.28 -19.23
N ASP A 114 0.05 -8.31 -18.69
CA ASP A 114 -1.33 -8.68 -19.05
C ASP A 114 -2.33 -7.60 -18.60
N VAL A 115 -2.20 -7.12 -17.36
CA VAL A 115 -3.05 -6.04 -16.84
C VAL A 115 -2.93 -4.77 -17.68
N LEU A 116 -1.72 -4.32 -17.99
CA LEU A 116 -1.51 -3.14 -18.84
C LEU A 116 -2.13 -3.35 -20.24
N SER A 117 -2.04 -4.55 -20.78
CA SER A 117 -2.67 -4.88 -22.07
C SER A 117 -4.21 -4.85 -22.03
N ARG A 118 -4.80 -5.17 -20.89
CA ARG A 118 -6.27 -5.08 -20.68
C ARG A 118 -6.69 -3.62 -20.54
N LEU A 119 -5.98 -2.84 -19.73
CA LEU A 119 -6.29 -1.42 -19.51
C LEU A 119 -6.11 -0.58 -20.78
N ALA A 120 -5.18 -0.92 -21.65
CA ALA A 120 -4.97 -0.22 -22.93
C ALA A 120 -6.10 -0.45 -23.98
N LYS A 121 -7.02 -1.37 -23.76
CA LYS A 121 -8.15 -1.68 -24.65
C LYS A 121 -9.43 -0.94 -24.29
N HIS A 122 -9.40 -0.21 -23.19
CA HIS A 122 -10.48 0.63 -22.68
C HIS A 122 -10.14 2.10 -22.81
#